data_8d25f2e6e2d16178ceac1c8f5e933af1
#
_entry.id   8d25f2e6e2d16178ceac1c8f5e933af1
#
_cell.length_a   1.000
_cell.length_b   1.000
_cell.length_c   1.000
_cell.angle_alpha   90.00
_cell.angle_beta   90.00
_cell.angle_gamma   90.00
#
_symmetry.space_group_name_H-M   'P 1'
#
loop_
_entity.id
_entity.type
_entity.pdbx_description
1 polymer ?
#
loop_
_entity_poly.entity_id
_entity_poly.type
_entity_poly.pdbx_seq_one_letter_code
_entity_poly.pdbx_strand_id
1 'polypeptide(L)'
;MADHVNPKPKRVVDSDKVWTTLITNTAYLSGLLTLDASLKFAGSKYPLVALYTDTFPPEGHAALDARRIPKQRVNYLLPTSSKDYSNDPRFYDCWSKLTPFSLIEYERVVQLDSDMLVLQNMDELMDIPLDSADRAGLGDRVFAASHACVCNPLKKPHYPKDWIPENCAFTSQHSTPDAAQEAGAPPAAGLAMPNGGLQVVVPSNDVYNMILKRLDDPSIMQYDFADQSLLGDLFYGRWVALPYTYNALKTLRWKGVHDAIWRDDRVKNVHYILSPKPWDESEEDKKNENRDGANQWWWDINVKRLGKEKKEGIDDGF
;
A
#
# COMPACT_ATOMS: atom_id res chain seq x y z
N MET A 1 5.64 -36.83 22.21
CA MET A 1 6.48 -35.62 22.23
C MET A 1 5.50 -34.45 22.22
N ALA A 2 5.48 -33.63 23.27
CA ALA A 2 4.59 -32.47 23.31
C ALA A 2 5.13 -31.43 22.31
N ASP A 3 4.31 -31.07 21.33
CA ASP A 3 4.61 -29.97 20.43
C ASP A 3 4.80 -28.71 21.25
N HIS A 4 6.02 -28.22 21.36
CA HIS A 4 6.30 -26.88 21.85
C HIS A 4 5.77 -25.87 20.84
N VAL A 5 4.47 -25.58 20.90
CA VAL A 5 3.87 -24.46 20.20
C VAL A 5 4.44 -23.20 20.84
N ASN A 6 5.41 -22.56 20.17
CA ASN A 6 5.89 -21.24 20.60
C ASN A 6 4.66 -20.31 20.66
N PRO A 7 4.46 -19.62 21.80
CA PRO A 7 3.33 -18.70 21.90
C PRO A 7 3.44 -17.65 20.80
N LYS A 8 2.29 -17.36 20.13
CA LYS A 8 2.25 -16.27 19.13
C LYS A 8 2.74 -14.96 19.77
N PRO A 9 3.47 -14.12 19.03
CA PRO A 9 3.82 -12.78 19.49
C PRO A 9 2.58 -12.01 19.97
N LYS A 10 2.77 -11.13 20.97
CA LYS A 10 1.66 -10.36 21.52
C LYS A 10 1.26 -9.24 20.57
N ARG A 11 -0.03 -9.15 20.23
CA ARG A 11 -0.60 -8.05 19.46
C ARG A 11 -0.50 -6.73 20.21
N VAL A 12 -0.30 -5.63 19.48
CA VAL A 12 -0.28 -4.27 20.04
C VAL A 12 -1.69 -3.68 20.18
N VAL A 13 -2.70 -4.35 19.60
CA VAL A 13 -4.13 -3.99 19.67
C VAL A 13 -4.97 -5.21 19.99
N ASP A 14 -6.16 -4.98 20.57
CA ASP A 14 -7.14 -6.06 20.82
C ASP A 14 -8.01 -6.31 19.56
N SER A 15 -7.36 -6.63 18.46
CA SER A 15 -7.99 -7.03 17.21
C SER A 15 -7.11 -8.07 16.53
N ASP A 16 -7.73 -9.08 15.92
CA ASP A 16 -7.04 -10.10 15.12
C ASP A 16 -6.89 -9.70 13.66
N LYS A 17 -7.61 -8.66 13.23
CA LYS A 17 -7.53 -8.08 11.88
C LYS A 17 -7.18 -6.61 11.99
N VAL A 18 -6.21 -6.16 11.19
CA VAL A 18 -5.67 -4.80 11.27
C VAL A 18 -5.37 -4.22 9.90
N TRP A 19 -5.53 -2.91 9.80
CA TRP A 19 -4.83 -2.11 8.80
C TRP A 19 -3.41 -1.86 9.29
N THR A 20 -2.46 -1.85 8.38
CA THR A 20 -1.08 -1.46 8.69
C THR A 20 -0.58 -0.43 7.68
N THR A 21 0.37 0.39 8.11
CA THR A 21 1.12 1.27 7.21
C THR A 21 2.55 1.40 7.69
N LEU A 22 3.51 1.34 6.78
CA LEU A 22 4.93 1.46 7.10
C LEU A 22 5.33 2.94 7.18
N ILE A 23 6.10 3.29 8.21
CA ILE A 23 6.70 4.61 8.37
C ILE A 23 8.16 4.49 8.80
N THR A 24 9.08 5.12 8.06
CA THR A 24 10.52 5.10 8.30
C THR A 24 11.09 6.46 8.66
N ASN A 25 10.36 7.53 8.32
CA ASN A 25 10.73 8.93 8.54
C ASN A 25 9.48 9.82 8.60
N THR A 26 9.64 11.11 8.87
CA THR A 26 8.52 12.06 9.03
C THR A 26 7.98 12.63 7.72
N ALA A 27 8.65 12.43 6.58
CA ALA A 27 8.20 12.99 5.29
C ALA A 27 6.81 12.49 4.85
N TYR A 28 6.41 11.29 5.32
CA TYR A 28 5.10 10.70 5.05
C TYR A 28 4.15 10.76 6.26
N LEU A 29 4.56 11.42 7.35
CA LEU A 29 3.76 11.43 8.58
C LEU A 29 2.39 12.11 8.39
N SER A 30 2.34 13.26 7.72
CA SER A 30 1.06 13.92 7.39
C SER A 30 0.13 13.01 6.57
N GLY A 31 0.70 12.22 5.65
CA GLY A 31 -0.03 11.19 4.90
C GLY A 31 -0.60 10.13 5.82
N LEU A 32 0.22 9.52 6.69
CA LEU A 32 -0.21 8.49 7.64
C LEU A 32 -1.33 8.99 8.57
N LEU A 33 -1.17 10.20 9.13
CA LEU A 33 -2.17 10.76 10.04
C LEU A 33 -3.51 11.01 9.34
N THR A 34 -3.46 11.44 8.08
CA THR A 34 -4.66 11.64 7.25
C THR A 34 -5.27 10.31 6.84
N LEU A 35 -4.45 9.28 6.55
CA LEU A 35 -4.91 7.92 6.28
C LEU A 35 -5.67 7.34 7.49
N ASP A 36 -5.13 7.44 8.70
CA ASP A 36 -5.78 7.01 9.93
C ASP A 36 -7.13 7.72 10.14
N ALA A 37 -7.15 9.04 9.95
CA ALA A 37 -8.37 9.82 10.05
C ALA A 37 -9.40 9.41 8.99
N SER A 38 -8.97 9.15 7.76
CA SER A 38 -9.84 8.74 6.65
C SER A 38 -10.50 7.38 6.90
N LEU A 39 -9.74 6.39 7.42
CA LEU A 39 -10.29 5.10 7.85
C LEU A 39 -11.38 5.27 8.92
N LYS A 40 -11.11 6.11 9.93
CA LYS A 40 -12.09 6.41 11.00
C LYS A 40 -13.33 7.14 10.45
N PHE A 41 -13.16 8.08 9.52
CA PHE A 41 -14.28 8.81 8.90
C PHE A 41 -15.09 7.93 7.95
N ALA A 42 -14.46 6.96 7.30
CA ALA A 42 -15.15 5.95 6.49
C ALA A 42 -15.84 4.87 7.34
N GLY A 43 -15.73 4.93 8.67
CA GLY A 43 -16.39 4.02 9.60
C GLY A 43 -15.77 2.62 9.65
N SER A 44 -14.46 2.50 9.40
CA SER A 44 -13.79 1.21 9.61
C SER A 44 -13.83 0.81 11.08
N LYS A 45 -14.12 -0.46 11.34
CA LYS A 45 -14.14 -1.08 12.67
C LYS A 45 -12.79 -1.68 13.08
N TYR A 46 -11.83 -1.75 12.15
CA TYR A 46 -10.50 -2.28 12.42
C TYR A 46 -9.49 -1.15 12.67
N PRO A 47 -8.56 -1.32 13.63
CA PRO A 47 -7.55 -0.32 13.94
C PRO A 47 -6.46 -0.26 12.85
N LEU A 48 -5.87 0.93 12.67
CA LEU A 48 -4.61 1.11 11.96
C LEU A 48 -3.45 0.95 12.94
N VAL A 49 -2.45 0.15 12.58
CA VAL A 49 -1.18 -0.02 13.29
C VAL A 49 -0.06 0.54 12.43
N ALA A 50 0.67 1.54 12.93
CA ALA A 50 1.84 2.07 12.27
C ALA A 50 3.04 1.12 12.48
N LEU A 51 3.51 0.51 11.40
CA LEU A 51 4.74 -0.29 11.42
C LEU A 51 5.93 0.65 11.27
N TYR A 52 6.87 0.63 12.21
CA TYR A 52 8.02 1.52 12.17
C TYR A 52 9.34 0.77 12.27
N THR A 53 10.39 1.34 11.68
CA THR A 53 11.77 0.88 11.78
C THR A 53 12.58 1.73 12.74
N ASP A 54 13.79 1.31 13.10
CA ASP A 54 14.65 2.04 14.03
C ASP A 54 15.07 3.43 13.54
N THR A 55 14.85 3.73 12.26
CA THR A 55 15.11 5.05 11.66
C THR A 55 13.99 6.06 11.91
N PHE A 56 12.83 5.62 12.39
CA PHE A 56 11.70 6.53 12.65
C PHE A 56 12.00 7.42 13.87
N PRO A 57 11.96 8.76 13.71
CA PRO A 57 12.49 9.67 14.72
C PRO A 57 11.51 9.93 15.89
N PRO A 58 12.02 10.42 17.05
CA PRO A 58 11.24 10.63 18.27
C PRO A 58 10.03 11.55 18.09
N GLU A 59 10.14 12.62 17.29
CA GLU A 59 9.01 13.53 17.00
C GLU A 59 7.86 12.81 16.28
N GLY A 60 8.19 11.88 15.38
CA GLY A 60 7.19 11.04 14.73
C GLY A 60 6.48 10.10 15.71
N HIS A 61 7.23 9.50 16.64
CA HIS A 61 6.64 8.69 17.71
C HIS A 61 5.70 9.54 18.60
N ALA A 62 6.10 10.76 18.97
CA ALA A 62 5.28 11.65 19.77
C ALA A 62 3.98 12.03 19.06
N ALA A 63 4.03 12.30 17.75
CA ALA A 63 2.86 12.61 16.94
C ALA A 63 1.86 11.46 16.87
N LEU A 64 2.33 10.20 16.74
CA LEU A 64 1.48 9.00 16.77
C LEU A 64 0.86 8.81 18.16
N ASP A 65 1.64 9.00 19.24
CA ASP A 65 1.18 8.84 20.63
C ASP A 65 0.09 9.87 20.98
N ALA A 66 0.27 11.14 20.59
CA ALA A 66 -0.71 12.20 20.79
C ALA A 66 -2.09 11.83 20.18
N ARG A 67 -2.11 11.09 19.07
CA ARG A 67 -3.32 10.66 18.37
C ARG A 67 -3.76 9.24 18.73
N ARG A 68 -3.05 8.60 19.67
CA ARG A 68 -3.29 7.22 20.13
C ARG A 68 -3.29 6.22 18.97
N ILE A 69 -2.43 6.45 17.97
CA ILE A 69 -2.24 5.51 16.87
C ILE A 69 -1.31 4.39 17.35
N PRO A 70 -1.78 3.14 17.40
CA PRO A 70 -0.95 2.01 17.78
C PRO A 70 0.25 1.89 16.85
N LYS A 71 1.38 1.49 17.39
CA LYS A 71 2.62 1.33 16.62
C LYS A 71 3.33 0.05 16.97
N GLN A 72 3.93 -0.59 15.98
CA GLN A 72 4.66 -1.85 16.12
C GLN A 72 6.00 -1.74 15.42
N ARG A 73 7.09 -2.07 16.15
CA ARG A 73 8.42 -2.13 15.57
C ARG A 73 8.52 -3.32 14.64
N VAL A 74 9.09 -3.10 13.45
CA VAL A 74 9.43 -4.14 12.47
C VAL A 74 10.90 -4.02 12.06
N ASN A 75 11.47 -5.11 11.57
CA ASN A 75 12.83 -5.09 11.06
C ASN A 75 12.86 -4.33 9.71
N TYR A 76 13.91 -3.55 9.52
CA TYR A 76 14.20 -2.97 8.21
C TYR A 76 14.72 -4.08 7.29
N LEU A 77 14.02 -4.34 6.20
CA LEU A 77 14.39 -5.37 5.24
C LEU A 77 15.20 -4.77 4.10
N LEU A 78 16.32 -5.40 3.80
CA LEU A 78 17.10 -5.16 2.59
C LEU A 78 17.53 -6.50 2.02
N PRO A 79 17.61 -6.65 0.70
CA PRO A 79 18.24 -7.82 0.08
C PRO A 79 19.73 -7.84 0.35
N THR A 80 20.31 -9.03 0.39
CA THR A 80 21.77 -9.24 0.57
C THR A 80 22.57 -8.59 -0.58
N SER A 81 22.00 -8.59 -1.79
CA SER A 81 22.54 -7.88 -2.96
C SER A 81 21.45 -6.94 -3.47
N SER A 82 21.67 -5.63 -3.42
CA SER A 82 20.68 -4.65 -3.88
C SER A 82 21.08 -3.99 -5.17
N LYS A 83 20.07 -3.71 -6.03
CA LYS A 83 20.21 -2.78 -7.13
C LYS A 83 20.44 -1.36 -6.58
N ASP A 84 21.12 -0.53 -7.35
CA ASP A 84 21.22 0.90 -7.05
C ASP A 84 19.88 1.60 -7.37
N TYR A 85 19.21 2.10 -6.33
CA TYR A 85 17.98 2.89 -6.42
C TYR A 85 18.24 4.40 -6.25
N SER A 86 19.43 4.90 -6.57
CA SER A 86 19.78 6.34 -6.43
C SER A 86 18.81 7.27 -7.15
N ASN A 87 18.17 6.82 -8.23
CA ASN A 87 17.14 7.57 -8.95
C ASN A 87 15.82 7.73 -8.19
N ASP A 88 15.52 6.81 -7.27
CA ASP A 88 14.38 6.86 -6.37
C ASP A 88 14.70 6.10 -5.06
N PRO A 89 15.37 6.76 -4.09
CA PRO A 89 15.83 6.12 -2.85
C PRO A 89 14.72 5.49 -2.00
N ARG A 90 13.45 5.86 -2.24
CA ARG A 90 12.30 5.27 -1.54
C ARG A 90 12.18 3.76 -1.77
N PHE A 91 12.72 3.24 -2.87
CA PHE A 91 12.71 1.80 -3.13
C PHE A 91 13.56 0.98 -2.14
N TYR A 92 14.50 1.60 -1.41
CA TYR A 92 15.18 0.91 -0.31
C TYR A 92 14.21 0.61 0.85
N ASP A 93 13.30 1.54 1.18
CA ASP A 93 12.30 1.34 2.22
C ASP A 93 11.20 0.34 1.80
N CYS A 94 10.92 0.25 0.48
CA CYS A 94 9.85 -0.59 -0.04
C CYS A 94 10.00 -2.07 0.29
N TRP A 95 11.23 -2.58 0.48
CA TRP A 95 11.44 -3.95 0.90
C TRP A 95 10.77 -4.27 2.25
N SER A 96 10.75 -3.31 3.16
CA SER A 96 10.10 -3.46 4.47
C SER A 96 8.57 -3.57 4.40
N LYS A 97 7.95 -3.26 3.25
CA LYS A 97 6.51 -3.53 2.99
C LYS A 97 6.17 -5.02 2.88
N LEU A 98 7.18 -5.89 2.89
CA LEU A 98 6.99 -7.34 2.94
C LEU A 98 6.85 -7.87 4.38
N THR A 99 7.08 -7.03 5.40
CA THR A 99 6.94 -7.42 6.82
C THR A 99 5.53 -7.84 7.24
N PRO A 100 4.42 -7.37 6.64
CA PRO A 100 3.08 -7.86 6.97
C PRO A 100 2.93 -9.38 6.90
N PHE A 101 3.66 -10.05 6.03
CA PHE A 101 3.64 -11.52 5.94
C PHE A 101 4.19 -12.22 7.19
N SER A 102 5.00 -11.52 8.02
CA SER A 102 5.57 -12.05 9.27
C SER A 102 4.73 -11.82 10.52
N LEU A 103 3.66 -11.02 10.44
CA LEU A 103 2.88 -10.58 11.61
C LEU A 103 1.86 -11.66 12.04
N ILE A 104 2.38 -12.86 12.37
CA ILE A 104 1.59 -14.08 12.67
C ILE A 104 0.68 -13.97 13.91
N GLU A 105 0.83 -12.92 14.70
CA GLU A 105 -0.08 -12.57 15.79
C GLU A 105 -1.47 -12.15 15.30
N TYR A 106 -1.58 -11.69 14.04
CA TYR A 106 -2.84 -11.32 13.42
C TYR A 106 -3.35 -12.43 12.48
N GLU A 107 -4.66 -12.52 12.33
CA GLU A 107 -5.29 -13.42 11.34
C GLU A 107 -5.34 -12.82 9.95
N ARG A 108 -5.45 -11.49 9.89
CA ARG A 108 -5.51 -10.74 8.64
C ARG A 108 -4.81 -9.39 8.82
N VAL A 109 -3.96 -9.07 7.85
CA VAL A 109 -3.32 -7.76 7.74
C VAL A 109 -3.64 -7.17 6.38
N VAL A 110 -4.09 -5.92 6.35
CA VAL A 110 -4.19 -5.13 5.13
C VAL A 110 -3.22 -3.97 5.22
N GLN A 111 -2.12 -4.09 4.47
CA GLN A 111 -1.10 -3.04 4.35
C GLN A 111 -1.58 -1.96 3.39
N LEU A 112 -1.44 -0.70 3.79
CA LEU A 112 -1.69 0.49 2.99
C LEU A 112 -0.45 1.37 2.98
N ASP A 113 -0.13 1.99 1.85
CA ASP A 113 0.90 3.04 1.81
C ASP A 113 0.40 4.30 2.51
N SER A 114 1.32 5.02 3.17
CA SER A 114 1.00 6.24 3.91
C SER A 114 0.51 7.39 3.01
N ASP A 115 0.67 7.28 1.69
CA ASP A 115 0.17 8.22 0.69
C ASP A 115 -1.16 7.77 0.05
N MET A 116 -1.97 7.07 0.83
CA MET A 116 -3.33 6.69 0.47
C MET A 116 -4.37 7.49 1.25
N LEU A 117 -5.59 7.54 0.70
CA LEU A 117 -6.75 8.17 1.33
C LEU A 117 -7.99 7.32 1.13
N VAL A 118 -8.58 6.87 2.23
CA VAL A 118 -9.81 6.08 2.22
C VAL A 118 -11.02 7.00 2.13
N LEU A 119 -11.81 6.86 1.06
CA LEU A 119 -13.00 7.64 0.79
C LEU A 119 -14.28 6.89 1.17
N GLN A 120 -14.27 5.56 1.10
CA GLN A 120 -15.38 4.69 1.43
C GLN A 120 -14.90 3.52 2.29
N ASN A 121 -15.78 2.94 3.10
CA ASN A 121 -15.44 1.77 3.89
C ASN A 121 -14.95 0.61 3.01
N MET A 122 -13.89 -0.06 3.43
CA MET A 122 -13.25 -1.20 2.74
C MET A 122 -13.09 -2.41 3.65
N ASP A 123 -13.83 -2.48 4.75
CA ASP A 123 -13.69 -3.55 5.76
C ASP A 123 -13.89 -4.96 5.18
N GLU A 124 -14.57 -5.08 4.03
CA GLU A 124 -14.71 -6.33 3.29
C GLU A 124 -13.37 -6.94 2.84
N LEU A 125 -12.30 -6.14 2.73
CA LEU A 125 -10.95 -6.65 2.44
C LEU A 125 -10.44 -7.59 3.54
N MET A 126 -10.91 -7.41 4.77
CA MET A 126 -10.54 -8.27 5.90
C MET A 126 -11.11 -9.71 5.77
N ASP A 127 -12.11 -9.90 4.90
CA ASP A 127 -12.80 -11.17 4.74
C ASP A 127 -12.62 -11.79 3.33
N ILE A 128 -11.79 -11.19 2.48
CA ILE A 128 -11.47 -11.76 1.16
C ILE A 128 -10.91 -13.17 1.34
N PRO A 129 -11.47 -14.18 0.64
CA PRO A 129 -10.93 -15.51 0.69
C PRO A 129 -9.50 -15.56 0.16
N LEU A 130 -8.55 -15.89 1.01
CA LEU A 130 -7.15 -16.17 0.70
C LEU A 130 -6.79 -17.56 1.17
N ASP A 131 -5.67 -18.08 0.69
CA ASP A 131 -5.11 -19.33 1.20
C ASP A 131 -4.82 -19.20 2.70
N SER A 132 -5.16 -20.25 3.45
CA SER A 132 -4.80 -20.34 4.86
C SER A 132 -3.28 -20.51 5.05
N ALA A 133 -2.77 -20.17 6.23
CA ALA A 133 -1.33 -20.18 6.52
C ALA A 133 -0.71 -21.59 6.34
N ASP A 134 -1.46 -22.66 6.59
CA ASP A 134 -1.03 -24.06 6.40
C ASP A 134 -0.80 -24.45 4.93
N ARG A 135 -1.33 -23.68 3.97
CA ARG A 135 -1.00 -23.84 2.54
C ARG A 135 0.42 -23.43 2.21
N ALA A 136 1.13 -22.77 3.13
CA ALA A 136 2.55 -22.41 3.03
C ALA A 136 2.92 -21.70 1.70
N GLY A 137 2.01 -20.87 1.15
CA GLY A 137 2.22 -20.16 -0.12
C GLY A 137 2.15 -21.04 -1.38
N LEU A 138 1.65 -22.28 -1.28
CA LEU A 138 1.56 -23.22 -2.41
C LEU A 138 0.21 -23.17 -3.15
N GLY A 139 -0.74 -22.37 -2.66
CA GLY A 139 -2.04 -22.21 -3.33
C GLY A 139 -2.04 -21.07 -4.36
N ASP A 140 -3.23 -20.74 -4.86
CA ASP A 140 -3.44 -19.78 -5.95
C ASP A 140 -3.91 -18.40 -5.43
N ARG A 141 -4.10 -18.25 -4.13
CA ARG A 141 -4.65 -17.05 -3.47
C ARG A 141 -3.77 -16.60 -2.30
N VAL A 142 -2.45 -16.49 -2.55
CA VAL A 142 -1.45 -16.25 -1.50
C VAL A 142 -1.65 -14.88 -0.81
N PHE A 143 -2.01 -13.87 -1.60
CA PHE A 143 -2.33 -12.51 -1.12
C PHE A 143 -3.31 -11.84 -2.09
N ALA A 144 -3.80 -10.63 -1.76
CA ALA A 144 -4.56 -9.83 -2.70
C ALA A 144 -3.95 -8.44 -2.86
N ALA A 145 -4.00 -7.90 -4.08
CA ALA A 145 -3.56 -6.56 -4.44
C ALA A 145 -4.25 -6.09 -5.72
N SER A 146 -4.22 -4.80 -6.04
CA SER A 146 -4.54 -4.30 -7.38
C SER A 146 -3.29 -4.34 -8.27
N HIS A 147 -3.46 -4.34 -9.58
CA HIS A 147 -2.35 -4.25 -10.51
C HIS A 147 -1.59 -2.92 -10.38
N ALA A 148 -0.29 -2.93 -10.67
CA ALA A 148 0.46 -1.72 -10.96
C ALA A 148 0.06 -1.18 -12.35
N CYS A 149 0.03 0.17 -12.49
CA CYS A 149 -0.08 0.80 -13.79
C CYS A 149 1.31 0.91 -14.41
N VAL A 150 1.54 0.20 -15.50
CA VAL A 150 2.83 0.16 -16.22
C VAL A 150 2.84 1.05 -17.47
N CYS A 151 1.92 2.03 -17.58
CA CYS A 151 1.83 2.92 -18.75
C CYS A 151 2.92 3.98 -18.82
N ASN A 152 3.64 4.22 -17.70
CA ASN A 152 4.65 5.29 -17.59
C ASN A 152 4.17 6.63 -18.19
N PRO A 153 3.05 7.22 -17.71
CA PRO A 153 2.46 8.40 -18.36
C PRO A 153 3.36 9.63 -18.33
N LEU A 154 4.32 9.68 -17.41
CA LEU A 154 5.33 10.75 -17.32
C LEU A 154 6.58 10.48 -18.17
N LYS A 155 6.62 9.36 -18.91
CA LYS A 155 7.74 8.96 -19.77
C LYS A 155 9.09 9.01 -19.05
N LYS A 156 9.12 8.54 -17.81
CA LYS A 156 10.34 8.51 -16.97
C LYS A 156 11.40 7.62 -17.66
N PRO A 157 12.59 8.13 -17.99
CA PRO A 157 13.56 7.40 -18.80
C PRO A 157 14.22 6.21 -18.09
N HIS A 158 14.16 6.19 -16.74
CA HIS A 158 14.71 5.11 -15.91
C HIS A 158 13.71 3.98 -15.66
N TYR A 159 12.45 4.08 -16.15
CA TYR A 159 11.49 3.01 -16.09
C TYR A 159 11.77 1.96 -17.17
N PRO A 160 11.42 0.67 -16.93
CA PRO A 160 11.58 -0.38 -17.91
C PRO A 160 10.95 -0.05 -19.27
N LYS A 161 11.59 -0.49 -20.36
CA LYS A 161 11.10 -0.20 -21.72
C LYS A 161 9.77 -0.87 -22.07
N ASP A 162 9.43 -1.94 -21.37
CA ASP A 162 8.17 -2.68 -21.48
C ASP A 162 7.03 -2.07 -20.64
N TRP A 163 7.33 -0.98 -19.89
CA TRP A 163 6.30 -0.18 -19.22
C TRP A 163 5.61 0.73 -20.22
N ILE A 164 4.67 0.15 -20.94
CA ILE A 164 3.88 0.78 -22.00
C ILE A 164 2.38 0.43 -21.83
N PRO A 165 1.45 1.22 -22.37
CA PRO A 165 0.01 0.98 -22.23
C PRO A 165 -0.44 -0.42 -22.71
N GLU A 166 0.18 -0.97 -23.73
CA GLU A 166 -0.12 -2.27 -24.32
C GLU A 166 0.13 -3.41 -23.34
N ASN A 167 1.08 -3.24 -22.42
CA ASN A 167 1.44 -4.22 -21.40
C ASN A 167 0.74 -3.96 -20.05
N CYS A 168 -0.14 -2.96 -19.97
CA CYS A 168 -0.84 -2.62 -18.74
C CYS A 168 -2.12 -3.45 -18.55
N ALA A 169 -2.24 -4.11 -17.40
CA ALA A 169 -3.43 -4.90 -17.08
C ALA A 169 -4.73 -4.07 -17.13
N PHE A 170 -4.68 -2.79 -16.73
CA PHE A 170 -5.84 -1.90 -16.79
C PHE A 170 -6.29 -1.58 -18.22
N THR A 171 -5.38 -1.60 -19.20
CA THR A 171 -5.73 -1.38 -20.61
C THR A 171 -6.70 -2.45 -21.13
N SER A 172 -6.55 -3.71 -20.69
CA SER A 172 -7.44 -4.80 -21.07
C SER A 172 -8.88 -4.59 -20.59
N GLN A 173 -9.09 -3.74 -19.57
CA GLN A 173 -10.40 -3.46 -18.97
C GLN A 173 -11.13 -2.27 -19.63
N HIS A 174 -10.52 -1.55 -20.56
CA HIS A 174 -11.17 -0.42 -21.25
C HIS A 174 -12.41 -0.82 -22.03
N SER A 175 -12.49 -2.06 -22.52
CA SER A 175 -13.68 -2.59 -23.21
C SER A 175 -14.82 -2.97 -22.27
N THR A 176 -14.57 -3.08 -20.96
CA THR A 176 -15.54 -3.47 -19.94
C THR A 176 -15.44 -2.57 -18.70
N PRO A 177 -15.64 -1.25 -18.85
CA PRO A 177 -15.36 -0.26 -17.79
C PRO A 177 -16.21 -0.48 -16.52
N ASP A 178 -17.42 -0.99 -16.65
CA ASP A 178 -18.30 -1.24 -15.50
C ASP A 178 -17.82 -2.47 -14.72
N ALA A 179 -17.35 -3.52 -15.39
CA ALA A 179 -16.76 -4.69 -14.74
C ALA A 179 -15.45 -4.33 -14.00
N ALA A 180 -14.70 -3.35 -14.49
CA ALA A 180 -13.48 -2.88 -13.85
C ALA A 180 -13.71 -2.24 -12.46
N GLN A 181 -14.96 -1.85 -12.15
CA GLN A 181 -15.33 -1.33 -10.83
C GLN A 181 -15.41 -2.44 -9.77
N GLU A 182 -15.65 -3.68 -10.18
CA GLU A 182 -16.00 -4.80 -9.30
C GLU A 182 -14.97 -5.92 -9.34
N ALA A 183 -14.17 -6.01 -10.42
CA ALA A 183 -13.15 -7.03 -10.59
C ALA A 183 -11.85 -6.46 -11.15
N GLY A 184 -10.72 -6.94 -10.63
CA GLY A 184 -9.41 -6.71 -11.25
C GLY A 184 -9.26 -7.53 -12.53
N ALA A 185 -8.37 -7.11 -13.43
CA ALA A 185 -7.91 -7.96 -14.51
C ALA A 185 -7.27 -9.25 -13.94
N PRO A 186 -7.26 -10.38 -14.67
CA PRO A 186 -6.62 -11.60 -14.16
C PRO A 186 -5.20 -11.35 -13.64
N PRO A 187 -4.74 -12.04 -12.57
CA PRO A 187 -3.44 -11.74 -11.95
C PRO A 187 -2.24 -11.93 -12.87
N ALA A 188 -2.39 -12.72 -13.94
CA ALA A 188 -1.37 -12.89 -14.99
C ALA A 188 -1.53 -11.89 -16.16
N ALA A 189 -2.47 -10.94 -16.10
CA ALA A 189 -2.67 -9.96 -17.17
C ALA A 189 -1.52 -8.93 -17.21
N GLY A 190 -1.24 -8.43 -18.40
CA GLY A 190 -0.17 -7.46 -18.65
C GLY A 190 1.18 -8.01 -18.19
N LEU A 191 1.92 -7.23 -17.40
CA LEU A 191 3.18 -7.67 -16.79
C LEU A 191 2.99 -8.49 -15.50
N ALA A 192 1.76 -8.88 -15.16
CA ALA A 192 1.42 -9.65 -13.95
C ALA A 192 1.95 -9.03 -12.64
N MET A 193 2.10 -7.71 -12.60
CA MET A 193 2.73 -6.99 -11.51
C MET A 193 1.67 -6.44 -10.55
N PRO A 194 1.65 -6.88 -9.27
CA PRO A 194 0.83 -6.25 -8.24
C PRO A 194 1.41 -4.89 -7.87
N ASN A 195 0.57 -3.95 -7.44
CA ASN A 195 1.03 -2.71 -6.82
C ASN A 195 1.22 -2.91 -5.32
N GLY A 196 2.42 -2.60 -4.81
CA GLY A 196 2.80 -2.81 -3.41
C GLY A 196 2.13 -1.86 -2.41
N GLY A 197 1.37 -0.87 -2.87
CA GLY A 197 0.73 0.11 -1.98
C GLY A 197 -0.44 -0.42 -1.18
N LEU A 198 -1.14 -1.45 -1.70
CA LEU A 198 -2.17 -2.17 -0.95
C LEU A 198 -1.93 -3.67 -1.08
N GLN A 199 -1.78 -4.34 0.06
CA GLN A 199 -1.59 -5.78 0.14
C GLN A 199 -2.51 -6.36 1.22
N VAL A 200 -3.34 -7.33 0.85
CA VAL A 200 -4.17 -8.11 1.81
C VAL A 200 -3.48 -9.45 2.03
N VAL A 201 -3.12 -9.75 3.26
CA VAL A 201 -2.33 -10.95 3.56
C VAL A 201 -2.93 -11.76 4.73
N VAL A 202 -2.78 -13.09 4.67
CA VAL A 202 -2.82 -13.98 5.82
C VAL A 202 -1.38 -14.21 6.24
N PRO A 203 -0.93 -13.66 7.40
CA PRO A 203 0.46 -13.82 7.82
C PRO A 203 0.85 -15.29 7.99
N SER A 204 2.02 -15.66 7.47
CA SER A 204 2.54 -17.04 7.52
C SER A 204 4.06 -17.03 7.54
N ASN A 205 4.65 -17.73 8.50
CA ASN A 205 6.10 -17.89 8.56
C ASN A 205 6.67 -18.56 7.30
N ASP A 206 5.93 -19.52 6.72
CA ASP A 206 6.40 -20.22 5.52
C ASP A 206 6.44 -19.27 4.32
N VAL A 207 5.38 -18.49 4.11
CA VAL A 207 5.35 -17.47 3.04
C VAL A 207 6.44 -16.42 3.27
N TYR A 208 6.60 -15.95 4.52
CA TYR A 208 7.64 -14.99 4.84
C TYR A 208 9.05 -15.54 4.63
N ASN A 209 9.29 -16.80 4.98
CA ASN A 209 10.57 -17.47 4.72
C ASN A 209 10.84 -17.63 3.21
N MET A 210 9.82 -17.86 2.38
CA MET A 210 9.99 -17.86 0.92
C MET A 210 10.41 -16.47 0.42
N ILE A 211 9.82 -15.41 0.96
CA ILE A 211 10.19 -14.03 0.66
C ILE A 211 11.64 -13.75 1.08
N LEU A 212 12.03 -14.08 2.31
CA LEU A 212 13.40 -13.89 2.80
C LEU A 212 14.42 -14.65 1.93
N LYS A 213 14.13 -15.90 1.59
CA LYS A 213 14.97 -16.69 0.68
C LYS A 213 15.14 -16.02 -0.68
N ARG A 214 14.08 -15.38 -1.21
CA ARG A 214 14.16 -14.62 -2.47
C ARG A 214 14.98 -13.34 -2.31
N LEU A 215 14.93 -12.67 -1.15
CA LEU A 215 15.76 -11.49 -0.85
C LEU A 215 17.27 -11.83 -0.80
N ASP A 216 17.62 -13.07 -0.48
CA ASP A 216 19.01 -13.55 -0.48
C ASP A 216 19.47 -14.07 -1.86
N ASP A 217 18.56 -14.22 -2.83
CA ASP A 217 18.87 -14.72 -4.17
C ASP A 217 19.46 -13.61 -5.06
N PRO A 218 20.57 -13.85 -5.77
CA PRO A 218 21.15 -12.84 -6.68
C PRO A 218 20.21 -12.32 -7.78
N SER A 219 19.16 -13.08 -8.13
CA SER A 219 18.14 -12.63 -9.11
C SER A 219 17.40 -11.37 -8.70
N ILE A 220 17.44 -11.03 -7.39
CA ILE A 220 16.83 -9.80 -6.85
C ILE A 220 17.37 -8.52 -7.54
N MET A 221 18.59 -8.57 -8.08
CA MET A 221 19.21 -7.48 -8.83
C MET A 221 18.45 -7.11 -10.11
N GLN A 222 17.56 -7.98 -10.60
CA GLN A 222 16.73 -7.74 -11.79
C GLN A 222 15.47 -6.94 -11.48
N TYR A 223 15.11 -6.77 -10.19
CA TYR A 223 13.88 -6.11 -9.79
C TYR A 223 14.01 -4.58 -9.81
N ASP A 224 13.22 -3.94 -10.66
CA ASP A 224 13.19 -2.48 -10.78
C ASP A 224 12.32 -1.81 -9.70
N PHE A 225 11.34 -2.54 -9.17
CA PHE A 225 10.32 -2.02 -8.25
C PHE A 225 10.21 -2.88 -6.97
N ALA A 226 11.35 -3.19 -6.37
CA ALA A 226 11.48 -3.82 -5.03
C ALA A 226 10.39 -4.88 -4.73
N ASP A 227 9.57 -4.63 -3.71
CA ASP A 227 8.51 -5.52 -3.22
C ASP A 227 7.50 -5.95 -4.31
N GLN A 228 7.13 -5.03 -5.20
CA GLN A 228 6.18 -5.32 -6.30
C GLN A 228 6.75 -6.37 -7.27
N SER A 229 7.99 -6.17 -7.70
CA SER A 229 8.66 -7.10 -8.61
C SER A 229 8.85 -8.47 -7.95
N LEU A 230 9.24 -8.50 -6.66
CA LEU A 230 9.42 -9.74 -5.92
C LEU A 230 8.10 -10.52 -5.81
N LEU A 231 7.02 -9.87 -5.40
CA LEU A 231 5.73 -10.52 -5.23
C LEU A 231 5.15 -11.02 -6.56
N GLY A 232 5.29 -10.21 -7.63
CA GLY A 232 4.84 -10.56 -8.97
C GLY A 232 5.56 -11.78 -9.54
N ASP A 233 6.88 -11.89 -9.30
CA ASP A 233 7.70 -13.00 -9.75
C ASP A 233 7.49 -14.27 -8.88
N LEU A 234 7.64 -14.13 -7.55
CA LEU A 234 7.55 -15.25 -6.61
C LEU A 234 6.16 -15.93 -6.62
N PHE A 235 5.12 -15.14 -6.79
CA PHE A 235 3.73 -15.61 -6.78
C PHE A 235 3.02 -15.34 -8.12
N TYR A 236 3.73 -15.48 -9.24
CA TYR A 236 3.18 -15.24 -10.58
C TYR A 236 1.84 -15.94 -10.78
N GLY A 237 0.79 -15.17 -11.08
CA GLY A 237 -0.57 -15.66 -11.31
C GLY A 237 -1.27 -16.25 -10.08
N ARG A 238 -0.64 -16.29 -8.90
CA ARG A 238 -1.15 -16.93 -7.67
C ARG A 238 -1.58 -15.94 -6.58
N TRP A 239 -2.15 -14.83 -6.97
CA TRP A 239 -2.69 -13.81 -6.09
C TRP A 239 -4.08 -13.37 -6.56
N VAL A 240 -4.84 -12.71 -5.70
CA VAL A 240 -6.19 -12.21 -6.00
C VAL A 240 -6.07 -10.79 -6.51
N ALA A 241 -6.47 -10.57 -7.77
CA ALA A 241 -6.49 -9.25 -8.35
C ALA A 241 -7.73 -8.46 -7.90
N LEU A 242 -7.51 -7.41 -7.09
CA LEU A 242 -8.56 -6.50 -6.66
C LEU A 242 -8.89 -5.48 -7.78
N PRO A 243 -10.14 -5.00 -7.87
CA PRO A 243 -10.46 -3.87 -8.73
C PRO A 243 -9.64 -2.63 -8.34
N TYR A 244 -9.40 -1.76 -9.31
CA TYR A 244 -8.61 -0.54 -9.09
C TYR A 244 -9.19 0.34 -7.97
N THR A 245 -10.47 0.25 -7.69
CA THR A 245 -11.19 1.08 -6.72
C THR A 245 -10.61 1.00 -5.30
N TYR A 246 -9.96 -0.10 -4.94
CA TYR A 246 -9.29 -0.27 -3.63
C TYR A 246 -7.87 0.32 -3.59
N ASN A 247 -7.24 0.51 -4.73
CA ASN A 247 -5.92 1.12 -4.85
C ASN A 247 -5.89 1.99 -6.11
N ALA A 248 -6.72 3.04 -6.08
CA ALA A 248 -6.96 3.90 -7.23
C ALA A 248 -5.80 4.88 -7.40
N LEU A 249 -4.79 4.46 -8.18
CA LEU A 249 -3.64 5.31 -8.50
C LEU A 249 -4.14 6.61 -9.14
N LYS A 250 -3.77 7.78 -8.59
CA LYS A 250 -4.26 9.07 -9.11
C LYS A 250 -4.05 9.24 -10.61
N THR A 251 -3.00 8.61 -11.15
CA THR A 251 -2.69 8.67 -12.59
C THR A 251 -3.70 7.95 -13.48
N LEU A 252 -4.48 7.00 -12.95
CA LEU A 252 -5.54 6.33 -13.73
C LEU A 252 -6.64 7.31 -14.12
N ARG A 253 -6.85 8.38 -13.34
CA ARG A 253 -7.82 9.44 -13.60
C ARG A 253 -7.39 10.37 -14.74
N TRP A 254 -6.10 10.40 -15.07
CA TRP A 254 -5.57 11.31 -16.07
C TRP A 254 -6.08 10.96 -17.46
N LYS A 255 -6.47 11.99 -18.21
CA LYS A 255 -6.98 11.84 -19.57
C LYS A 255 -5.99 11.07 -20.46
N GLY A 256 -6.50 10.03 -21.09
CA GLY A 256 -5.69 9.18 -21.99
C GLY A 256 -4.80 8.16 -21.30
N VAL A 257 -4.87 8.02 -19.95
CA VAL A 257 -4.20 6.94 -19.22
C VAL A 257 -5.21 5.79 -19.02
N HIS A 258 -6.11 5.90 -18.03
CA HIS A 258 -7.17 4.92 -17.78
C HIS A 258 -8.49 5.60 -17.38
N ASP A 259 -8.71 6.84 -17.83
CA ASP A 259 -9.96 7.58 -17.62
C ASP A 259 -11.18 6.85 -18.19
N ALA A 260 -10.98 5.95 -19.15
CA ALA A 260 -12.02 5.07 -19.67
C ALA A 260 -12.71 4.22 -18.59
N ILE A 261 -11.92 3.72 -17.62
CA ILE A 261 -12.43 2.89 -16.51
C ILE A 261 -12.65 3.68 -15.22
N TRP A 262 -12.07 4.86 -15.08
CA TRP A 262 -12.14 5.63 -13.85
C TRP A 262 -13.54 6.18 -13.56
N ARG A 263 -13.99 6.06 -12.30
CA ARG A 263 -15.25 6.61 -11.80
C ARG A 263 -15.00 7.18 -10.40
N ASP A 264 -15.08 8.52 -10.24
CA ASP A 264 -14.81 9.21 -8.96
C ASP A 264 -15.69 8.66 -7.81
N ASP A 265 -16.95 8.37 -8.08
CA ASP A 265 -17.94 7.87 -7.11
C ASP A 265 -17.74 6.40 -6.71
N ARG A 266 -16.91 5.66 -7.45
CA ARG A 266 -16.61 4.25 -7.18
C ARG A 266 -15.28 4.05 -6.45
N VAL A 267 -14.43 5.08 -6.40
CA VAL A 267 -13.14 5.00 -5.71
C VAL A 267 -13.34 4.84 -4.21
N LYS A 268 -12.82 3.77 -3.65
CA LYS A 268 -12.82 3.52 -2.21
C LYS A 268 -11.55 4.02 -1.52
N ASN A 269 -10.42 3.93 -2.20
CA ASN A 269 -9.13 4.37 -1.68
C ASN A 269 -8.27 4.90 -2.82
N VAL A 270 -7.92 6.18 -2.75
CA VAL A 270 -7.04 6.81 -3.72
C VAL A 270 -5.58 6.71 -3.26
N HIS A 271 -4.69 6.42 -4.20
CA HIS A 271 -3.26 6.33 -3.95
C HIS A 271 -2.52 7.44 -4.68
N TYR A 272 -1.91 8.35 -3.92
CA TYR A 272 -1.19 9.52 -4.42
C TYR A 272 0.24 9.17 -4.83
N ILE A 273 0.38 8.20 -5.78
CA ILE A 273 1.70 7.86 -6.34
C ILE A 273 2.37 9.09 -6.95
N LEU A 274 3.69 9.02 -7.11
CA LEU A 274 4.52 10.10 -7.65
C LEU A 274 4.62 11.30 -6.69
N SER A 275 5.47 12.24 -7.03
CA SER A 275 5.65 13.52 -6.32
C SER A 275 5.26 14.66 -7.27
N PRO A 276 4.81 15.81 -6.74
CA PRO A 276 4.60 16.11 -5.32
C PRO A 276 3.41 15.36 -4.73
N LYS A 277 3.43 15.20 -3.39
CA LYS A 277 2.29 14.66 -2.63
C LYS A 277 1.28 15.79 -2.32
N PRO A 278 0.03 15.46 -1.96
CA PRO A 278 -0.94 16.52 -1.60
C PRO A 278 -0.46 17.44 -0.48
N TRP A 279 0.27 16.93 0.51
CA TRP A 279 0.79 17.73 1.63
C TRP A 279 2.01 18.57 1.28
N ASP A 280 2.62 18.35 0.12
CA ASP A 280 3.73 19.18 -0.40
C ASP A 280 3.21 20.40 -1.18
N GLU A 281 1.88 20.48 -1.46
CA GLU A 281 1.30 21.58 -2.22
C GLU A 281 1.37 22.91 -1.46
N SER A 282 1.96 23.92 -2.10
CA SER A 282 1.89 25.31 -1.65
C SER A 282 0.49 25.91 -1.86
N GLU A 283 0.23 27.07 -1.27
CA GLU A 283 -1.01 27.83 -1.52
C GLU A 283 -1.15 28.29 -2.99
N GLU A 284 -0.03 28.40 -3.71
CA GLU A 284 -0.02 28.70 -5.15
C GLU A 284 -0.40 27.45 -5.95
N ASP A 285 0.17 26.27 -5.60
CA ASP A 285 -0.17 25.01 -6.27
C ASP A 285 -1.66 24.68 -6.16
N LYS A 286 -2.28 24.98 -5.01
CA LYS A 286 -3.71 24.75 -4.78
C LYS A 286 -4.61 25.60 -5.71
N LYS A 287 -4.11 26.74 -6.21
CA LYS A 287 -4.82 27.63 -7.12
C LYS A 287 -4.53 27.34 -8.59
N ASN A 288 -3.60 26.43 -8.89
CA ASN A 288 -3.23 26.09 -10.24
C ASN A 288 -4.40 25.38 -10.98
N GLU A 289 -4.77 25.87 -12.15
CA GLU A 289 -5.84 25.28 -12.97
C GLU A 289 -5.51 23.85 -13.43
N ASN A 290 -4.21 23.49 -13.52
CA ASN A 290 -3.76 22.15 -13.87
C ASN A 290 -3.52 21.24 -12.65
N ARG A 291 -3.93 21.67 -11.45
CA ARG A 291 -3.85 20.88 -10.23
C ARG A 291 -4.58 19.56 -10.39
N ASP A 292 -4.02 18.47 -9.89
CA ASP A 292 -4.73 17.20 -9.82
C ASP A 292 -5.93 17.32 -8.88
N GLY A 293 -7.15 17.21 -9.44
CA GLY A 293 -8.37 17.38 -8.66
C GLY A 293 -8.54 16.35 -7.53
N ALA A 294 -7.88 15.18 -7.61
CA ALA A 294 -7.88 14.20 -6.55
C ALA A 294 -7.14 14.69 -5.28
N ASN A 295 -6.21 15.64 -5.40
CA ASN A 295 -5.53 16.23 -4.25
C ASN A 295 -6.50 17.00 -3.34
N GLN A 296 -7.62 17.54 -3.90
CA GLN A 296 -8.62 18.20 -3.08
C GLN A 296 -9.26 17.24 -2.07
N TRP A 297 -9.51 15.99 -2.44
CA TRP A 297 -10.06 14.97 -1.52
C TRP A 297 -9.18 14.77 -0.29
N TRP A 298 -7.85 14.79 -0.48
CA TRP A 298 -6.91 14.68 0.64
C TRP A 298 -7.02 15.89 1.57
N TRP A 299 -7.07 17.10 0.98
CA TRP A 299 -7.16 18.33 1.77
C TRP A 299 -8.48 18.43 2.53
N ASP A 300 -9.59 18.00 1.97
CA ASP A 300 -10.91 18.01 2.63
C ASP A 300 -10.87 17.14 3.91
N ILE A 301 -10.26 15.97 3.84
CA ILE A 301 -10.10 15.08 4.99
C ILE A 301 -9.07 15.63 5.98
N ASN A 302 -7.93 16.13 5.49
CA ASN A 302 -6.88 16.65 6.35
C ASN A 302 -7.32 17.88 7.14
N VAL A 303 -8.03 18.83 6.52
CA VAL A 303 -8.59 20.01 7.22
C VAL A 303 -9.58 19.57 8.29
N LYS A 304 -10.43 18.58 8.00
CA LYS A 304 -11.35 18.02 8.99
C LYS A 304 -10.61 17.36 10.15
N ARG A 305 -9.51 16.62 9.87
CA ARG A 305 -8.62 16.02 10.87
C ARG A 305 -8.02 17.11 11.77
N LEU A 306 -7.34 18.09 11.18
CA LEU A 306 -6.70 19.19 11.91
C LEU A 306 -7.70 19.95 12.78
N GLY A 307 -8.90 20.22 12.27
CA GLY A 307 -9.97 20.89 13.04
C GLY A 307 -10.43 20.08 14.26
N LYS A 308 -10.43 18.74 14.19
CA LYS A 308 -10.72 17.86 15.31
C LYS A 308 -9.56 17.84 16.31
N GLU A 309 -8.33 17.65 15.84
CA GLU A 309 -7.11 17.59 16.65
C GLU A 309 -6.89 18.89 17.45
N LYS A 310 -7.12 20.04 16.82
CA LYS A 310 -7.05 21.34 17.51
C LYS A 310 -8.02 21.44 18.69
N LYS A 311 -9.24 20.87 18.56
CA LYS A 311 -10.20 20.81 19.69
C LYS A 311 -9.73 19.87 20.80
N GLU A 312 -8.91 18.91 20.50
CA GLU A 312 -8.30 17.95 21.43
C GLU A 312 -6.95 18.45 21.99
N GLY A 313 -6.52 19.66 21.61
CA GLY A 313 -5.27 20.29 22.09
C GLY A 313 -4.02 19.77 21.38
N ILE A 314 -4.15 19.16 20.20
CA ILE A 314 -3.03 18.69 19.38
C ILE A 314 -2.72 19.76 18.33
N ASP A 315 -1.51 20.34 18.41
CA ASP A 315 -1.00 21.35 17.48
C ASP A 315 0.53 21.20 17.40
N ASP A 316 0.97 20.15 16.73
CA ASP A 316 2.38 19.73 16.63
C ASP A 316 2.99 19.95 15.22
N GLY A 317 2.23 20.57 14.32
CA GLY A 317 2.67 20.95 12.99
C GLY A 317 2.58 19.85 11.93
N PHE A 318 1.96 18.68 12.25
CA PHE A 318 1.77 17.58 11.30
C PHE A 318 0.35 17.44 10.74
#